data_b2dcc5a126db53d9b4ac924f39f56b86
#
_entry.id   b2dcc5a126db53d9b4ac924f39f56b86
#
_cell.length_a   1.000
_cell.length_b   1.000
_cell.length_c   1.000
_cell.angle_alpha   90.00
_cell.angle_beta   90.00
_cell.angle_gamma   90.00
#
_symmetry.space_group_name_H-M   'P 1'
#
loop_
_entity.id
_entity.type
_entity.pdbx_description
1 polymer ?
#
loop_
_entity_poly.entity_id
_entity_poly.type
_entity_poly.pdbx_seq_one_letter_code
_entity_poly.pdbx_strand_id
1 'polypeptide(L)'
;MNKKNKVSLVLTTINKVSKNILNIENGCKKKNWELQIVGDKKTPKNFKLSYGKFYSLPNQSKLGLNYVKKSLVNSYSRKNIAYLMSIKNGADTIIETDDDNYPLKKFFKDRVLVQKFSQVKNKGWINIYDIFKRDNSLIWPRGLPLTEIVKKKKI
;
A
#
# COMPACT_ATOMS: atom_id res chain seq x y z
N MET A 1 -9.06 -29.06 6.62
CA MET A 1 -7.97 -28.46 5.81
C MET A 1 -8.02 -26.95 5.99
N ASN A 2 -7.01 -26.34 6.62
CA ASN A 2 -6.95 -24.89 6.73
C ASN A 2 -6.73 -24.30 5.33
N LYS A 3 -7.72 -23.59 4.80
CA LYS A 3 -7.61 -22.86 3.54
C LYS A 3 -6.43 -21.88 3.66
N LYS A 4 -5.42 -22.04 2.81
CA LYS A 4 -4.27 -21.13 2.80
C LYS A 4 -4.76 -19.71 2.43
N ASN A 5 -4.48 -18.74 3.28
CA ASN A 5 -4.85 -17.34 3.06
C ASN A 5 -4.24 -16.83 1.74
N LYS A 6 -5.09 -16.37 0.83
CA LYS A 6 -4.66 -15.82 -0.46
C LYS A 6 -4.35 -14.34 -0.29
N VAL A 7 -3.08 -13.99 -0.42
CA VAL A 7 -2.59 -12.63 -0.24
C VAL A 7 -2.32 -11.98 -1.59
N SER A 8 -2.76 -10.74 -1.75
CA SER A 8 -2.44 -9.90 -2.90
C SER A 8 -1.74 -8.62 -2.44
N LEU A 9 -0.62 -8.28 -3.08
CA LEU A 9 0.07 -7.02 -2.85
C LEU A 9 -0.24 -6.09 -4.01
N VAL A 10 -0.64 -4.85 -3.69
CA VAL A 10 -1.07 -3.86 -4.65
C VAL A 10 -0.23 -2.58 -4.55
N LEU A 11 0.12 -2.00 -5.70
CA LEU A 11 0.72 -0.68 -5.78
C LEU A 11 0.38 0.01 -7.11
N THR A 12 0.56 1.33 -7.17
CA THR A 12 0.59 2.08 -8.43
C THR A 12 1.99 2.61 -8.69
N THR A 13 2.30 2.85 -9.95
CA THR A 13 3.56 3.50 -10.32
C THR A 13 3.41 4.36 -11.56
N ILE A 14 4.18 5.44 -11.62
CA ILE A 14 4.39 6.25 -12.83
C ILE A 14 5.84 6.14 -13.30
N ASN A 15 6.65 5.35 -12.60
CA ASN A 15 8.08 5.22 -12.78
C ASN A 15 8.43 3.96 -13.59
N LYS A 16 9.68 3.89 -14.05
CA LYS A 16 10.26 2.63 -14.55
C LYS A 16 10.39 1.60 -13.42
N VAL A 17 10.60 0.34 -13.78
CA VAL A 17 10.90 -0.71 -12.80
C VAL A 17 12.14 -0.32 -12.01
N SER A 18 11.94 -0.09 -10.72
CA SER A 18 12.99 0.29 -9.77
C SER A 18 13.50 -0.93 -9.01
N LYS A 19 14.63 -0.77 -8.31
CA LYS A 19 15.15 -1.80 -7.39
C LYS A 19 14.13 -2.17 -6.31
N ASN A 20 13.32 -1.22 -5.85
CA ASN A 20 12.24 -1.48 -4.88
C ASN A 20 11.17 -2.38 -5.48
N ILE A 21 10.71 -2.09 -6.70
CA ILE A 21 9.72 -2.92 -7.39
C ILE A 21 10.26 -4.33 -7.59
N LEU A 22 11.53 -4.51 -7.98
CA LEU A 22 12.15 -5.83 -8.11
C LEU A 22 12.23 -6.58 -6.77
N ASN A 23 12.53 -5.88 -5.67
CA ASN A 23 12.53 -6.50 -4.34
C ASN A 23 11.13 -6.94 -3.91
N ILE A 24 10.11 -6.12 -4.21
CA ILE A 24 8.69 -6.45 -3.96
C ILE A 24 8.28 -7.67 -4.79
N GLU A 25 8.59 -7.67 -6.08
CA GLU A 25 8.32 -8.77 -7.00
C GLU A 25 8.93 -10.09 -6.52
N ASN A 26 10.23 -10.07 -6.18
CA ASN A 26 10.94 -11.25 -5.65
C ASN A 26 10.35 -11.73 -4.33
N GLY A 27 9.98 -10.83 -3.44
CA GLY A 27 9.34 -11.17 -2.17
C GLY A 27 7.96 -11.80 -2.37
N CYS A 28 7.13 -11.25 -3.25
CA CYS A 28 5.83 -11.81 -3.62
C CYS A 28 5.98 -13.20 -4.23
N LYS A 29 6.94 -13.39 -5.15
CA LYS A 29 7.24 -14.70 -5.77
C LYS A 29 7.60 -15.73 -4.72
N LYS A 30 8.52 -15.41 -3.78
CA LYS A 30 8.96 -16.32 -2.70
C LYS A 30 7.80 -16.71 -1.77
N LYS A 31 6.85 -15.81 -1.53
CA LYS A 31 5.71 -16.04 -0.65
C LYS A 31 4.48 -16.59 -1.36
N ASN A 32 4.52 -16.69 -2.68
CA ASN A 32 3.38 -17.02 -3.52
C ASN A 32 2.19 -16.05 -3.29
N TRP A 33 2.52 -14.75 -3.12
CA TRP A 33 1.54 -13.68 -3.07
C TRP A 33 1.27 -13.16 -4.46
N GLU A 34 0.03 -12.84 -4.78
CA GLU A 34 -0.27 -12.11 -6.03
C GLU A 34 0.35 -10.71 -5.96
N LEU A 35 0.95 -10.25 -7.06
CA LEU A 35 1.40 -8.88 -7.21
C LEU A 35 0.57 -8.21 -8.30
N GLN A 36 -0.10 -7.10 -7.96
CA GLN A 36 -0.94 -6.31 -8.86
C GLN A 36 -0.40 -4.88 -8.93
N ILE A 37 0.18 -4.52 -10.07
CA ILE A 37 0.73 -3.17 -10.30
C ILE A 37 -0.12 -2.45 -11.33
N VAL A 38 -0.58 -1.25 -10.99
CA VAL A 38 -1.34 -0.39 -11.89
C VAL A 38 -0.48 0.77 -12.33
N GLY A 39 -0.29 0.90 -13.64
CA GLY A 39 0.38 2.05 -14.25
C GLY A 39 -0.56 3.22 -14.46
N ASP A 40 0.03 4.37 -14.79
CA ASP A 40 -0.71 5.56 -15.21
C ASP A 40 -0.05 6.19 -16.45
N LYS A 41 -0.50 7.35 -16.88
CA LYS A 41 -0.08 8.02 -18.13
C LYS A 41 1.43 8.17 -18.27
N LYS A 42 2.14 8.42 -17.17
CA LYS A 42 3.60 8.61 -17.15
C LYS A 42 4.39 7.30 -17.06
N THR A 43 3.74 6.17 -16.77
CA THR A 43 4.44 4.88 -16.67
C THR A 43 5.04 4.49 -18.02
N PRO A 44 6.33 4.12 -18.10
CA PRO A 44 6.98 3.75 -19.35
C PRO A 44 6.28 2.57 -20.04
N LYS A 45 6.19 2.64 -21.38
CA LYS A 45 5.56 1.58 -22.20
C LYS A 45 6.29 0.25 -22.11
N ASN A 46 7.57 0.25 -21.81
CA ASN A 46 8.42 -0.93 -21.65
C ASN A 46 8.43 -1.49 -20.21
N PHE A 47 7.52 -1.03 -19.35
CA PHE A 47 7.39 -1.58 -18.00
C PHE A 47 7.01 -3.07 -18.07
N LYS A 48 7.87 -3.93 -17.53
CA LYS A 48 7.68 -5.39 -17.52
C LYS A 48 8.03 -5.96 -16.16
N LEU A 49 7.29 -6.98 -15.75
CA LEU A 49 7.53 -7.79 -14.56
C LEU A 49 7.85 -9.22 -14.99
N SER A 50 8.66 -9.93 -14.23
CA SER A 50 8.90 -11.37 -14.36
C SER A 50 7.89 -12.16 -13.52
N TYR A 51 7.29 -11.55 -12.51
CA TYR A 51 6.25 -12.11 -11.65
C TYR A 51 5.18 -11.07 -11.31
N GLY A 52 3.91 -11.48 -11.31
CA GLY A 52 2.79 -10.58 -11.04
C GLY A 52 2.13 -10.03 -12.29
N LYS A 53 1.20 -9.12 -12.12
CA LYS A 53 0.42 -8.51 -13.20
C LYS A 53 0.64 -7.01 -13.22
N PHE A 54 0.94 -6.50 -14.41
CA PHE A 54 1.01 -5.06 -14.66
C PHE A 54 -0.15 -4.64 -15.56
N TYR A 55 -0.87 -3.62 -15.14
CA TYR A 55 -1.98 -3.04 -15.87
C TYR A 55 -1.62 -1.67 -16.41
N SER A 56 -1.19 -1.60 -17.67
CA SER A 56 -1.05 -0.34 -18.41
C SER A 56 -2.42 0.31 -18.66
N LEU A 57 -2.49 1.60 -18.97
CA LEU A 57 -3.76 2.26 -19.29
C LEU A 57 -4.61 1.50 -20.34
N PRO A 58 -4.03 1.04 -21.48
CA PRO A 58 -4.78 0.23 -22.45
C PRO A 58 -5.27 -1.10 -21.86
N ASN A 59 -4.49 -1.74 -20.98
CA ASN A 59 -4.93 -2.99 -20.35
C ASN A 59 -6.04 -2.75 -19.33
N GLN A 60 -5.99 -1.65 -18.60
CA GLN A 60 -7.04 -1.28 -17.64
C GLN A 60 -8.38 -1.08 -18.32
N SER A 61 -8.43 -0.42 -19.50
CA SER A 61 -9.68 -0.21 -20.24
C SER A 61 -10.35 -1.51 -20.70
N LYS A 62 -9.57 -2.59 -20.88
CA LYS A 62 -10.05 -3.92 -21.25
C LYS A 62 -10.60 -4.76 -20.10
N LEU A 63 -10.46 -4.30 -18.82
CA LEU A 63 -10.89 -5.08 -17.65
C LEU A 63 -12.41 -5.16 -17.47
N GLY A 64 -13.18 -4.38 -18.24
CA GLY A 64 -14.65 -4.35 -18.14
C GLY A 64 -15.18 -3.74 -16.83
N LEU A 65 -14.34 -3.07 -16.05
CA LEU A 65 -14.73 -2.45 -14.78
C LEU A 65 -15.30 -1.05 -15.02
N ASN A 66 -16.52 -0.79 -14.56
CA ASN A 66 -17.13 0.55 -14.62
C ASN A 66 -16.29 1.62 -13.90
N TYR A 67 -15.59 1.23 -12.84
CA TYR A 67 -14.67 2.11 -12.11
C TYR A 67 -13.58 2.68 -13.03
N VAL A 68 -13.00 1.86 -13.91
CA VAL A 68 -11.94 2.29 -14.84
C VAL A 68 -12.40 3.41 -15.74
N LYS A 69 -13.64 3.33 -16.25
CA LYS A 69 -14.24 4.33 -17.15
C LYS A 69 -14.39 5.71 -16.46
N LYS A 70 -14.61 5.71 -15.15
CA LYS A 70 -14.84 6.92 -14.34
C LYS A 70 -13.57 7.42 -13.61
N SER A 71 -12.53 6.57 -13.52
CA SER A 71 -11.30 6.90 -12.82
C SER A 71 -10.44 7.87 -13.62
N LEU A 72 -10.02 8.95 -12.98
CA LEU A 72 -9.15 9.95 -13.59
C LEU A 72 -7.76 9.37 -13.86
N VAL A 73 -7.11 9.81 -14.95
CA VAL A 73 -5.70 9.60 -15.20
C VAL A 73 -4.87 10.57 -14.35
N ASN A 74 -3.61 10.26 -14.07
CA ASN A 74 -2.73 10.99 -13.15
C ASN A 74 -3.34 11.12 -11.74
N SER A 75 -3.93 10.03 -11.24
CA SER A 75 -4.59 10.02 -9.95
C SER A 75 -4.26 8.77 -9.15
N TYR A 76 -3.97 8.95 -7.86
CA TYR A 76 -3.81 7.83 -6.92
C TYR A 76 -5.04 6.92 -6.85
N SER A 77 -6.22 7.44 -7.21
CA SER A 77 -7.46 6.64 -7.24
C SER A 77 -7.35 5.43 -8.17
N ARG A 78 -6.43 5.44 -9.15
CA ARG A 78 -6.18 4.27 -10.01
C ARG A 78 -5.68 3.05 -9.26
N LYS A 79 -5.07 3.21 -8.07
CA LYS A 79 -4.71 2.08 -7.19
C LYS A 79 -5.93 1.20 -6.86
N ASN A 80 -7.12 1.77 -6.80
CA ASN A 80 -8.36 1.02 -6.56
C ASN A 80 -8.62 -0.05 -7.63
N ILE A 81 -8.07 0.10 -8.84
CA ILE A 81 -8.16 -0.93 -9.89
C ILE A 81 -7.43 -2.19 -9.44
N ALA A 82 -6.25 -2.05 -8.80
CA ALA A 82 -5.52 -3.19 -8.26
C ALA A 82 -6.29 -3.87 -7.12
N TYR A 83 -6.96 -3.09 -6.25
CA TYR A 83 -7.84 -3.66 -5.22
C TYR A 83 -8.99 -4.46 -5.84
N LEU A 84 -9.68 -3.88 -6.82
CA LEU A 84 -10.79 -4.55 -7.48
C LEU A 84 -10.35 -5.84 -8.18
N MET A 85 -9.17 -5.84 -8.80
CA MET A 85 -8.61 -7.05 -9.40
C MET A 85 -8.21 -8.09 -8.36
N SER A 86 -7.65 -7.68 -7.22
CA SER A 86 -7.32 -8.57 -6.10
C SER A 86 -8.58 -9.23 -5.52
N ILE A 87 -9.65 -8.44 -5.31
CA ILE A 87 -10.95 -8.93 -4.84
C ILE A 87 -11.55 -9.91 -5.87
N LYS A 88 -11.58 -9.53 -7.14
CA LYS A 88 -12.08 -10.38 -8.23
C LYS A 88 -11.33 -11.71 -8.31
N ASN A 89 -10.05 -11.71 -8.02
CA ASN A 89 -9.22 -12.91 -7.98
C ASN A 89 -9.39 -13.71 -6.67
N GLY A 90 -10.23 -13.26 -5.72
CA GLY A 90 -10.51 -13.96 -4.47
C GLY A 90 -9.40 -13.82 -3.43
N ALA A 91 -8.75 -12.67 -3.34
CA ALA A 91 -7.80 -12.39 -2.27
C ALA A 91 -8.51 -12.28 -0.91
N ASP A 92 -8.02 -13.01 0.08
CA ASP A 92 -8.48 -12.93 1.47
C ASP A 92 -7.82 -11.75 2.21
N THR A 93 -6.62 -11.35 1.77
CA THR A 93 -5.86 -10.23 2.34
C THR A 93 -5.25 -9.40 1.22
N ILE A 94 -5.40 -8.08 1.31
CA ILE A 94 -4.73 -7.12 0.41
C ILE A 94 -3.71 -6.33 1.23
N ILE A 95 -2.47 -6.32 0.75
CA ILE A 95 -1.38 -5.51 1.30
C ILE A 95 -1.12 -4.38 0.33
N GLU A 96 -1.12 -3.16 0.83
CA GLU A 96 -0.81 -1.97 0.06
C GLU A 96 0.60 -1.49 0.34
N THR A 97 1.28 -0.99 -0.70
CA THR A 97 2.54 -0.24 -0.59
C THR A 97 2.67 0.75 -1.75
N ASP A 98 3.69 1.59 -1.71
CA ASP A 98 4.05 2.48 -2.80
C ASP A 98 5.35 2.02 -3.47
N ASP A 99 5.61 2.50 -4.68
CA ASP A 99 6.74 2.06 -5.51
C ASP A 99 8.11 2.60 -5.02
N ASP A 100 8.10 3.58 -4.09
CA ASP A 100 9.26 4.16 -3.44
C ASP A 100 9.52 3.60 -2.02
N ASN A 101 8.61 2.80 -1.47
CA ASN A 101 8.77 2.17 -0.17
C ASN A 101 9.65 0.92 -0.26
N TYR A 102 10.81 0.93 0.43
CA TYR A 102 11.71 -0.22 0.48
C TYR A 102 11.19 -1.29 1.44
N PRO A 103 10.95 -2.54 0.98
CA PRO A 103 10.44 -3.61 1.84
C PRO A 103 11.55 -4.11 2.77
N LEU A 104 11.38 -3.94 4.06
CA LEU A 104 12.26 -4.50 5.08
C LEU A 104 12.05 -6.03 5.21
N LYS A 105 13.02 -6.73 5.85
CA LYS A 105 12.97 -8.21 6.03
C LYS A 105 11.64 -8.72 6.63
N LYS A 106 11.02 -7.95 7.54
CA LYS A 106 9.75 -8.33 8.18
C LYS A 106 8.52 -8.02 7.33
N PHE A 107 8.64 -7.28 6.20
CA PHE A 107 7.51 -6.89 5.37
C PHE A 107 6.74 -8.11 4.82
N PHE A 108 7.45 -9.16 4.45
CA PHE A 108 6.88 -10.40 3.89
C PHE A 108 6.51 -11.45 4.94
N LYS A 109 6.41 -11.10 6.23
CA LYS A 109 5.86 -12.01 7.24
C LYS A 109 4.37 -12.20 7.01
N ASP A 110 3.87 -13.39 7.37
CA ASP A 110 2.45 -13.68 7.29
C ASP A 110 1.67 -12.74 8.21
N ARG A 111 0.52 -12.28 7.75
CA ARG A 111 -0.34 -11.35 8.49
C ARG A 111 -1.23 -12.12 9.44
N VAL A 112 -1.29 -11.66 10.68
CA VAL A 112 -2.20 -12.19 11.68
C VAL A 112 -3.54 -11.50 11.50
N LEU A 113 -4.60 -12.27 11.22
CA LEU A 113 -5.94 -11.73 10.98
C LEU A 113 -6.64 -11.33 12.29
N VAL A 114 -6.29 -11.97 13.39
CA VAL A 114 -6.81 -11.66 14.72
C VAL A 114 -5.67 -11.51 15.70
N GLN A 115 -5.59 -10.37 16.37
CA GLN A 115 -4.52 -10.06 17.32
C GLN A 115 -5.10 -9.36 18.54
N LYS A 116 -4.61 -9.74 19.73
CA LYS A 116 -4.84 -8.98 20.97
C LYS A 116 -3.85 -7.80 21.02
N PHE A 117 -4.32 -6.62 21.35
CA PHE A 117 -3.50 -5.43 21.53
C PHE A 117 -4.07 -4.52 22.61
N SER A 118 -3.23 -3.68 23.18
CA SER A 118 -3.62 -2.64 24.13
C SER A 118 -4.25 -1.47 23.39
N GLN A 119 -5.34 -0.95 23.90
CA GLN A 119 -6.00 0.24 23.36
C GLN A 119 -5.56 1.47 24.15
N VAL A 120 -5.14 2.51 23.47
CA VAL A 120 -4.95 3.83 24.08
C VAL A 120 -6.32 4.52 24.15
N LYS A 121 -6.80 4.78 25.38
CA LYS A 121 -8.03 5.53 25.61
C LYS A 121 -7.67 6.99 25.88
N ASN A 122 -8.05 7.88 24.97
CA ASN A 122 -7.89 9.31 25.13
C ASN A 122 -9.10 10.03 24.54
N LYS A 123 -9.47 11.19 25.12
CA LYS A 123 -10.46 12.10 24.54
C LYS A 123 -9.70 13.12 23.70
N GLY A 124 -9.79 13.02 22.36
CA GLY A 124 -9.16 13.95 21.44
C GLY A 124 -8.01 13.35 20.63
N TRP A 125 -7.10 14.20 20.18
CA TRP A 125 -6.00 13.81 19.30
C TRP A 125 -4.88 13.11 20.05
N ILE A 126 -4.39 12.01 19.47
CA ILE A 126 -3.24 11.25 20.00
C ILE A 126 -2.11 11.36 18.99
N ASN A 127 -0.98 11.89 19.42
CA ASN A 127 0.24 11.82 18.64
C ASN A 127 0.94 10.49 18.91
N ILE A 128 0.80 9.56 18.00
CA ILE A 128 1.37 8.21 18.16
C ILE A 128 2.89 8.22 18.26
N TYR A 129 3.59 9.22 17.72
CA TYR A 129 5.04 9.33 17.81
C TYR A 129 5.50 9.61 19.26
N ASP A 130 4.66 10.24 20.08
CA ASP A 130 4.97 10.44 21.51
C ASP A 130 5.07 9.11 22.29
N ILE A 131 4.44 8.03 21.77
CA ILE A 131 4.48 6.70 22.36
C ILE A 131 5.77 5.96 21.99
N PHE A 132 6.32 6.22 20.80
CA PHE A 132 7.46 5.47 20.25
C PHE A 132 8.79 6.21 20.31
N LYS A 133 8.79 7.53 20.51
CA LYS A 133 10.01 8.32 20.63
C LYS A 133 10.76 8.00 21.91
N ARG A 134 12.09 8.05 21.84
CA ARG A 134 13.00 7.79 22.97
C ARG A 134 13.56 9.07 23.61
N ASP A 135 13.26 10.22 23.03
CA ASP A 135 13.75 11.52 23.45
C ASP A 135 12.62 12.55 23.53
N ASN A 136 12.94 13.77 23.92
CA ASN A 136 11.97 14.87 24.02
C ASN A 136 11.75 15.61 22.68
N SER A 137 12.19 15.05 21.55
CA SER A 137 11.95 15.66 20.25
C SER A 137 10.47 15.81 19.96
N LEU A 138 10.08 16.93 19.34
CA LEU A 138 8.72 17.12 18.87
C LEU A 138 8.60 16.58 17.43
N ILE A 139 7.93 15.45 17.30
CA ILE A 139 7.54 14.91 16.00
C ILE A 139 6.05 15.18 15.83
N TRP A 140 5.69 15.97 14.81
CA TRP A 140 4.31 16.30 14.51
C TRP A 140 3.91 15.71 13.17
N PRO A 141 3.12 14.60 13.15
CA PRO A 141 2.78 13.94 11.90
C PRO A 141 1.79 14.76 11.08
N ARG A 142 1.87 14.58 9.76
CA ARG A 142 0.85 15.10 8.85
C ARG A 142 -0.52 14.53 9.24
N GLY A 143 -1.54 15.39 9.26
CA GLY A 143 -2.91 15.00 9.60
C GLY A 143 -3.34 15.36 11.02
N LEU A 144 -2.41 15.63 11.95
CA LEU A 144 -2.77 16.21 13.23
C LEU A 144 -2.96 17.73 13.11
N PRO A 145 -3.96 18.33 13.83
CA PRO A 145 -4.22 19.76 13.77
C PRO A 145 -3.02 20.57 14.24
N LEU A 146 -2.58 21.54 13.44
CA LEU A 146 -1.46 22.41 13.80
C LEU A 146 -1.75 23.25 15.06
N THR A 147 -3.02 23.55 15.35
CA THR A 147 -3.46 24.25 16.54
C THR A 147 -3.13 23.52 17.84
N GLU A 148 -2.98 22.19 17.81
CA GLU A 148 -2.63 21.40 18.97
C GLU A 148 -1.13 21.46 19.32
N ILE A 149 -0.27 21.88 18.38
CA ILE A 149 1.17 22.09 18.62
C ILE A 149 1.38 23.16 19.69
N VAL A 150 0.61 24.24 19.61
CA VAL A 150 0.75 25.41 20.50
C VAL A 150 0.41 25.07 21.96
N LYS A 151 -0.55 24.16 22.17
CA LYS A 151 -0.95 23.72 23.50
C LYS A 151 0.14 22.95 24.24
N LYS A 152 0.99 22.20 23.52
CA LYS A 152 2.09 21.42 24.12
C LYS A 152 3.33 22.24 24.47
N LYS A 153 3.47 23.45 23.96
CA LYS A 153 4.59 24.36 24.31
C LYS A 153 4.41 25.10 25.65
N LYS A 154 3.25 24.93 26.32
CA LYS A 154 2.93 25.61 27.57
C LYS A 154 3.04 24.75 28.85
N ILE A 155 3.76 23.61 28.77
CA ILE A 155 4.06 22.77 29.94
C ILE A 155 5.55 22.90 30.28
#